data_569fdaa1534ec117841ea8ab9b831ec0
#
_entry.id   569fdaa1534ec117841ea8ab9b831ec0
#
_cell.length_a   1.000
_cell.length_b   1.000
_cell.length_c   1.000
_cell.angle_alpha   90.00
_cell.angle_beta   90.00
_cell.angle_gamma   90.00
#
_symmetry.space_group_name_H-M   'P 1'
#
loop_
_entity.id
_entity.type
_entity.pdbx_description
1 polymer ?
#
loop_
_entity_poly.entity_id
_entity_poly.type
_entity_poly.pdbx_seq_one_letter_code
_entity_poly.pdbx_strand_id
1 'polypeptide(L)'
;MLKEKPMQSAAGGADVARYLKAPHVGSWMVLVLVAVLLVCGVAWSLIGTIRTSVTLVGLNDGGHMVCYVTPAEAVSLTPGLAVAVDGDEVGVVTSRGMEAMTREEVATQVDNAYLVGQLQLNDNNAAVYIDLDPAASPNGVVRVDVVLAEMRPFDLLFG
;
A
#
# COMPACT_ATOMS: atom_id res chain seq x y z
N MET A 1 -25.43 24.22 79.20
CA MET A 1 -24.20 24.73 78.55
C MET A 1 -23.93 23.83 77.34
N LEU A 2 -24.46 24.21 76.19
CA LEU A 2 -24.25 23.54 74.93
C LEU A 2 -23.08 24.24 74.22
N LYS A 3 -22.01 23.54 74.00
CA LYS A 3 -20.78 24.00 73.34
C LYS A 3 -20.95 23.79 71.86
N GLU A 4 -21.24 24.85 71.11
CA GLU A 4 -21.32 24.85 69.66
C GLU A 4 -19.92 24.57 69.05
N LYS A 5 -19.87 23.60 68.22
CA LYS A 5 -18.69 23.23 67.42
C LYS A 5 -18.70 24.09 66.15
N PRO A 6 -17.68 24.88 65.81
CA PRO A 6 -17.67 25.64 64.58
C PRO A 6 -17.50 24.66 63.41
N MET A 7 -18.43 24.75 62.43
CA MET A 7 -18.36 24.15 61.15
C MET A 7 -17.08 24.60 60.43
N GLN A 8 -16.20 23.70 60.15
CA GLN A 8 -15.09 23.91 59.20
C GLN A 8 -15.66 23.92 57.79
N SER A 9 -15.92 25.13 57.32
CA SER A 9 -16.33 25.42 55.97
C SER A 9 -15.08 25.34 55.04
N ALA A 10 -15.22 24.52 54.03
CA ALA A 10 -14.62 24.62 52.69
C ALA A 10 -13.09 24.64 52.59
N ALA A 11 -12.51 23.46 52.66
CA ALA A 11 -11.20 23.17 52.07
C ALA A 11 -11.29 22.77 50.60
N GLY A 12 -12.19 23.38 49.83
CA GLY A 12 -12.37 23.09 48.41
C GLY A 12 -11.55 23.96 47.44
N GLY A 13 -11.07 25.12 47.91
CA GLY A 13 -10.36 26.05 47.02
C GLY A 13 -8.84 25.89 46.97
N ALA A 14 -8.25 25.28 48.01
CA ALA A 14 -6.78 25.13 48.08
C ALA A 14 -6.24 23.95 47.24
N ASP A 15 -7.04 22.95 47.00
CA ASP A 15 -6.61 21.80 46.20
C ASP A 15 -6.61 22.07 44.70
N VAL A 16 -7.55 22.92 44.20
CA VAL A 16 -7.57 23.31 42.78
C VAL A 16 -6.38 24.19 42.42
N ALA A 17 -5.95 25.07 43.36
CA ALA A 17 -4.77 25.90 43.14
C ALA A 17 -3.45 25.13 43.15
N ARG A 18 -3.44 23.89 43.72
CA ARG A 18 -2.27 23.00 43.72
C ARG A 18 -2.08 22.28 42.41
N TYR A 19 -3.15 22.04 41.66
CA TYR A 19 -3.08 21.46 40.28
C TYR A 19 -2.63 22.47 39.24
N LEU A 20 -2.75 23.79 39.53
CA LEU A 20 -2.26 24.89 38.67
C LEU A 20 -0.80 25.27 38.94
N LYS A 21 -0.09 24.49 39.77
CA LYS A 21 1.32 24.73 40.04
C LYS A 21 2.11 24.44 38.77
N ALA A 22 2.77 25.46 38.27
CA ALA A 22 3.58 25.58 37.08
C ALA A 22 4.11 24.24 36.53
N PRO A 23 3.93 23.93 35.24
CA PRO A 23 4.43 22.71 34.63
C PRO A 23 5.93 22.63 34.89
N HIS A 24 6.36 21.54 35.55
CA HIS A 24 7.78 21.23 35.70
C HIS A 24 8.41 21.22 34.32
N VAL A 25 9.66 21.65 34.20
CA VAL A 25 10.43 21.65 32.93
C VAL A 25 10.28 20.33 32.18
N GLY A 26 10.15 19.21 32.90
CA GLY A 26 9.86 17.89 32.32
C GLY A 26 8.50 17.77 31.59
N SER A 27 7.44 18.43 32.12
CA SER A 27 6.13 18.42 31.45
C SER A 27 6.15 19.22 30.14
N TRP A 28 6.94 20.28 30.07
CA TRP A 28 7.13 21.06 28.86
C TRP A 28 7.87 20.28 27.78
N MET A 29 8.89 19.50 28.16
CA MET A 29 9.60 18.62 27.23
C MET A 29 8.69 17.55 26.64
N VAL A 30 7.82 16.95 27.45
CA VAL A 30 6.84 15.96 26.97
C VAL A 30 5.86 16.61 25.99
N LEU A 31 5.37 17.81 26.29
CA LEU A 31 4.44 18.51 25.40
C LEU A 31 5.09 18.88 24.06
N VAL A 32 6.34 19.35 24.08
CA VAL A 32 7.11 19.62 22.87
C VAL A 32 7.36 18.33 22.07
N LEU A 33 7.71 17.22 22.74
CA LEU A 33 7.90 15.93 22.08
C LEU A 33 6.63 15.47 21.37
N VAL A 34 5.48 15.54 22.06
CA VAL A 34 4.18 15.18 21.47
C VAL A 34 3.84 16.09 20.29
N ALA A 35 4.08 17.39 20.40
CA ALA A 35 3.86 18.34 19.30
C ALA A 35 4.72 18.00 18.07
N VAL A 36 6.00 17.69 18.27
CA VAL A 36 6.91 17.28 17.19
C VAL A 36 6.42 15.98 16.54
N LEU A 37 6.01 14.97 17.31
CA LEU A 37 5.46 13.73 16.77
C LEU A 37 4.20 13.96 15.94
N LEU A 38 3.30 14.83 16.40
CA LEU A 38 2.10 15.19 15.64
C LEU A 38 2.44 15.89 14.33
N VAL A 39 3.37 16.85 14.34
CA VAL A 39 3.82 17.55 13.12
C VAL A 39 4.47 16.56 12.14
N CYS A 40 5.34 15.66 12.64
CA CYS A 40 5.94 14.62 11.80
C CYS A 40 4.88 13.67 11.22
N GLY A 41 3.89 13.27 12.02
CA GLY A 41 2.78 12.42 11.56
C GLY A 41 1.94 13.09 10.47
N VAL A 42 1.60 14.36 10.64
CA VAL A 42 0.88 15.15 9.63
C VAL A 42 1.72 15.31 8.36
N ALA A 43 2.99 15.66 8.49
CA ALA A 43 3.90 15.79 7.36
C ALA A 43 4.01 14.47 6.58
N TRP A 44 4.17 13.33 7.30
CA TRP A 44 4.20 12.01 6.67
C TRP A 44 2.88 11.66 5.98
N SER A 45 1.74 12.01 6.59
CA SER A 45 0.40 11.78 6.01
C SER A 45 0.16 12.54 4.70
N LEU A 46 0.82 13.69 4.52
CA LEU A 46 0.71 14.49 3.31
C LEU A 46 1.67 14.05 2.19
N ILE A 47 2.85 13.54 2.57
CA ILE A 47 3.92 13.18 1.61
C ILE A 47 3.90 11.68 1.32
N GLY A 48 3.51 10.86 2.29
CA GLY A 48 3.46 9.41 2.15
C GLY A 48 2.44 8.98 1.08
N THR A 49 2.77 7.93 0.34
CA THR A 49 1.86 7.27 -0.61
C THR A 49 1.68 5.82 -0.21
N ILE A 50 0.46 5.34 -0.25
CA ILE A 50 0.12 3.94 -0.08
C ILE A 50 -0.19 3.40 -1.47
N ARG A 51 0.63 2.43 -1.92
CA ARG A 51 0.45 1.75 -3.20
C ARG A 51 -0.29 0.45 -2.97
N THR A 52 -1.38 0.26 -3.70
CA THR A 52 -2.04 -1.03 -3.80
C THR A 52 -1.56 -1.69 -5.07
N SER A 53 -0.81 -2.77 -4.96
CA SER A 53 -0.27 -3.52 -6.10
C SER A 53 -0.75 -4.97 -6.08
N VAL A 54 -0.80 -5.56 -7.26
CA VAL A 54 -1.02 -6.99 -7.45
C VAL A 54 0.24 -7.55 -8.10
N THR A 55 0.78 -8.60 -7.48
CA THR A 55 1.96 -9.30 -8.00
C THR A 55 1.54 -10.28 -9.07
N LEU A 56 2.10 -10.17 -10.25
CA LEU A 56 1.89 -11.05 -11.39
C LEU A 56 3.18 -11.76 -11.76
N VAL A 57 3.01 -12.95 -12.35
CA VAL A 57 4.12 -13.72 -12.93
C VAL A 57 3.85 -13.87 -14.42
N GLY A 58 4.82 -13.55 -15.23
CA GLY A 58 4.68 -13.64 -16.68
C GLY A 58 5.99 -13.97 -17.37
N LEU A 59 5.90 -14.17 -18.67
CA LEU A 59 7.02 -14.44 -19.55
C LEU A 59 7.43 -13.14 -20.26
N ASN A 60 8.66 -12.70 -20.01
CA ASN A 60 9.26 -11.54 -20.68
C ASN A 60 10.16 -11.99 -21.82
N ASP A 61 9.96 -11.43 -23.00
CA ASP A 61 10.80 -11.60 -24.17
C ASP A 61 11.13 -10.21 -24.75
N GLY A 62 12.36 -9.74 -24.48
CA GLY A 62 12.88 -8.50 -25.02
C GLY A 62 12.11 -7.23 -24.62
N GLY A 63 11.47 -7.22 -23.46
CA GLY A 63 10.68 -6.08 -22.96
C GLY A 63 9.17 -6.25 -23.18
N HIS A 64 8.74 -7.24 -23.95
CA HIS A 64 7.33 -7.59 -24.09
C HIS A 64 6.99 -8.75 -23.15
N MET A 65 6.22 -8.46 -22.13
CA MET A 65 5.84 -9.46 -21.13
C MET A 65 4.37 -9.85 -21.29
N VAL A 66 4.12 -11.14 -21.18
CA VAL A 66 2.75 -11.69 -21.15
C VAL A 66 2.52 -12.35 -19.80
N CYS A 67 1.51 -11.87 -19.09
CA CYS A 67 1.03 -12.46 -17.83
C CYS A 67 -0.30 -13.16 -18.08
N TYR A 68 -0.49 -14.29 -17.41
CA TYR A 68 -1.74 -15.04 -17.45
C TYR A 68 -2.40 -14.93 -16.07
N VAL A 69 -3.57 -14.31 -16.02
CA VAL A 69 -4.32 -14.03 -14.79
C VAL A 69 -5.74 -14.55 -14.90
N THR A 70 -6.45 -14.61 -13.79
CA THR A 70 -7.88 -14.95 -13.87
C THR A 70 -8.65 -13.85 -14.62
N PRO A 71 -9.74 -14.17 -15.34
CA PRO A 71 -10.56 -13.17 -16.02
C PRO A 71 -11.08 -12.07 -15.07
N ALA A 72 -11.33 -12.41 -13.80
CA ALA A 72 -11.76 -11.44 -12.79
C ALA A 72 -10.66 -10.44 -12.44
N GLU A 73 -9.40 -10.89 -12.32
CA GLU A 73 -8.24 -10.02 -12.08
C GLU A 73 -7.93 -9.17 -13.30
N ALA A 74 -8.06 -9.74 -14.52
CA ALA A 74 -7.85 -9.01 -15.77
C ALA A 74 -8.74 -7.77 -15.92
N VAL A 75 -9.94 -7.78 -15.32
CA VAL A 75 -10.85 -6.62 -15.34
C VAL A 75 -10.25 -5.42 -14.60
N SER A 76 -9.53 -5.65 -13.50
CA SER A 76 -8.89 -4.59 -12.72
C SER A 76 -7.58 -4.07 -13.35
N LEU A 77 -6.97 -4.85 -14.24
CA LEU A 77 -5.73 -4.51 -14.93
C LEU A 77 -6.01 -3.70 -16.19
N THR A 78 -6.27 -2.41 -16.03
CA THR A 78 -6.54 -1.51 -17.15
C THR A 78 -5.24 -1.08 -17.85
N PRO A 79 -5.26 -0.87 -19.18
CA PRO A 79 -4.12 -0.30 -19.89
C PRO A 79 -3.68 1.04 -19.29
N GLY A 80 -2.37 1.26 -19.21
CA GLY A 80 -1.78 2.47 -18.64
C GLY A 80 -1.38 2.37 -17.16
N LEU A 81 -1.66 1.25 -16.48
CA LEU A 81 -1.19 1.03 -15.11
C LEU A 81 0.33 0.86 -15.09
N ALA A 82 0.97 1.49 -14.11
CA ALA A 82 2.41 1.37 -13.88
C ALA A 82 2.76 -0.03 -13.38
N VAL A 83 3.88 -0.54 -13.87
CA VAL A 83 4.43 -1.84 -13.51
C VAL A 83 5.80 -1.66 -12.90
N ALA A 84 6.01 -2.25 -11.72
CA ALA A 84 7.27 -2.22 -11.00
C ALA A 84 7.89 -3.61 -10.93
N VAL A 85 9.23 -3.64 -10.98
CA VAL A 85 10.05 -4.82 -10.66
C VAL A 85 10.95 -4.43 -9.50
N ASP A 86 10.91 -5.22 -8.43
CA ASP A 86 11.68 -4.98 -7.20
C ASP A 86 11.49 -3.57 -6.60
N GLY A 87 10.33 -2.94 -6.88
CA GLY A 87 9.96 -1.61 -6.36
C GLY A 87 10.27 -0.44 -7.31
N ASP A 88 11.04 -0.67 -8.36
CA ASP A 88 11.32 0.33 -9.40
C ASP A 88 10.28 0.23 -10.52
N GLU A 89 9.72 1.37 -10.92
CA GLU A 89 8.78 1.45 -12.02
C GLU A 89 9.52 1.30 -13.35
N VAL A 90 9.24 0.20 -14.06
CA VAL A 90 10.00 -0.21 -15.25
C VAL A 90 9.12 -0.46 -16.47
N GLY A 91 7.82 -0.27 -16.37
CA GLY A 91 6.94 -0.54 -17.49
C GLY A 91 5.50 -0.13 -17.28
N VAL A 92 4.67 -0.45 -18.26
CA VAL A 92 3.24 -0.16 -18.26
C VAL A 92 2.43 -1.32 -18.83
N VAL A 93 1.20 -1.47 -18.33
CA VAL A 93 0.22 -2.39 -18.93
C VAL A 93 -0.23 -1.81 -20.27
N THR A 94 0.02 -2.51 -21.36
CA THR A 94 -0.31 -2.05 -22.73
C THR A 94 -1.71 -2.45 -23.12
N SER A 95 -2.05 -3.71 -22.93
CA SER A 95 -3.35 -4.24 -23.31
C SER A 95 -3.72 -5.48 -22.50
N ARG A 96 -4.99 -5.86 -22.60
CA ARG A 96 -5.50 -7.11 -22.02
C ARG A 96 -6.28 -7.89 -23.08
N GLY A 97 -6.07 -9.19 -23.12
CA GLY A 97 -6.89 -10.11 -23.90
C GLY A 97 -8.29 -10.24 -23.28
N MET A 98 -9.31 -10.29 -24.10
CA MET A 98 -10.68 -10.54 -23.65
C MET A 98 -11.07 -12.02 -23.73
N GLU A 99 -10.27 -12.85 -24.40
CA GLU A 99 -10.49 -14.28 -24.52
C GLU A 99 -9.97 -15.00 -23.27
N ALA A 100 -10.83 -15.84 -22.72
CA ALA A 100 -10.43 -16.76 -21.69
C ALA A 100 -9.76 -17.97 -22.35
N MET A 101 -8.55 -18.29 -21.93
CA MET A 101 -7.75 -19.39 -22.43
C MET A 101 -7.67 -20.48 -21.37
N THR A 102 -7.81 -21.72 -21.78
CA THR A 102 -7.59 -22.86 -20.89
C THR A 102 -6.10 -23.05 -20.63
N ARG A 103 -5.78 -23.80 -19.56
CA ARG A 103 -4.39 -24.13 -19.22
C ARG A 103 -3.67 -24.86 -20.36
N GLU A 104 -4.36 -25.76 -21.07
CA GLU A 104 -3.82 -26.51 -22.19
C GLU A 104 -3.51 -25.59 -23.38
N GLU A 105 -4.36 -24.63 -23.66
CA GLU A 105 -4.14 -23.65 -24.74
C GLU A 105 -2.92 -22.78 -24.46
N VAL A 106 -2.77 -22.28 -23.21
CA VAL A 106 -1.58 -21.53 -22.79
C VAL A 106 -0.33 -22.41 -22.88
N ALA A 107 -0.41 -23.67 -22.43
CA ALA A 107 0.72 -24.61 -22.50
C ALA A 107 1.17 -24.89 -23.94
N THR A 108 0.22 -24.94 -24.88
CA THR A 108 0.52 -25.11 -26.30
C THR A 108 1.17 -23.86 -26.89
N GLN A 109 0.73 -22.68 -26.45
CA GLN A 109 1.24 -21.40 -26.95
C GLN A 109 2.67 -21.10 -26.45
N VAL A 110 2.97 -21.45 -25.18
CA VAL A 110 4.30 -21.24 -24.58
C VAL A 110 5.33 -22.28 -25.08
N ASP A 111 4.88 -23.45 -25.54
CA ASP A 111 5.69 -24.56 -26.08
C ASP A 111 6.91 -24.96 -25.22
N ASN A 112 6.83 -24.72 -23.90
CA ASN A 112 7.88 -25.07 -22.96
C ASN A 112 7.29 -25.48 -21.61
N ALA A 113 7.29 -26.78 -21.30
CA ALA A 113 6.72 -27.35 -20.10
C ALA A 113 7.34 -26.78 -18.80
N TYR A 114 8.62 -26.43 -18.82
CA TYR A 114 9.29 -25.83 -17.66
C TYR A 114 8.75 -24.41 -17.38
N LEU A 115 8.63 -23.58 -18.42
CA LEU A 115 8.08 -22.23 -18.30
C LEU A 115 6.61 -22.26 -17.87
N VAL A 116 5.82 -23.15 -18.45
CA VAL A 116 4.41 -23.38 -18.06
C VAL A 116 4.29 -23.75 -16.58
N GLY A 117 5.22 -24.54 -16.05
CA GLY A 117 5.27 -24.89 -14.63
C GLY A 117 5.60 -23.71 -13.70
N GLN A 118 6.30 -22.69 -14.20
CA GLN A 118 6.62 -21.46 -13.45
C GLN A 118 5.48 -20.45 -13.48
N LEU A 119 4.66 -20.45 -14.54
CA LEU A 119 3.48 -19.62 -14.65
C LEU A 119 2.38 -20.16 -13.72
N GLN A 120 1.79 -19.29 -12.91
CA GLN A 120 0.70 -19.67 -12.00
C GLN A 120 -0.62 -19.76 -12.76
N LEU A 121 -0.74 -20.75 -13.66
CA LEU A 121 -1.91 -20.91 -14.50
C LEU A 121 -3.11 -21.45 -13.73
N ASN A 122 -4.25 -20.83 -13.94
CA ASN A 122 -5.58 -21.26 -13.50
C ASN A 122 -6.26 -22.13 -14.59
N ASP A 123 -7.45 -22.64 -14.30
CA ASP A 123 -8.23 -23.39 -15.29
C ASP A 123 -8.68 -22.47 -16.45
N ASN A 124 -8.98 -21.22 -16.14
CA ASN A 124 -9.28 -20.17 -17.12
C ASN A 124 -8.35 -18.98 -16.89
N ASN A 125 -7.66 -18.56 -17.94
CA ASN A 125 -6.67 -17.50 -17.91
C ASN A 125 -7.01 -16.45 -18.94
N ALA A 126 -6.73 -15.18 -18.62
CA ALA A 126 -6.74 -14.08 -19.56
C ALA A 126 -5.31 -13.56 -19.73
N ALA A 127 -4.90 -13.30 -20.95
CA ALA A 127 -3.58 -12.73 -21.23
C ALA A 127 -3.58 -11.23 -20.93
N VAL A 128 -2.57 -10.75 -20.22
CA VAL A 128 -2.30 -9.33 -19.99
C VAL A 128 -0.92 -9.03 -20.56
N TYR A 129 -0.87 -8.05 -21.45
CA TYR A 129 0.35 -7.63 -22.14
C TYR A 129 0.94 -6.41 -21.45
N ILE A 130 2.22 -6.48 -21.16
CA ILE A 130 2.97 -5.46 -20.42
C ILE A 130 4.21 -5.13 -21.23
N ASP A 131 4.47 -3.85 -21.44
CA ASP A 131 5.72 -3.39 -22.01
C ASP A 131 6.64 -2.96 -20.87
N LEU A 132 7.80 -3.61 -20.79
CA LEU A 132 8.85 -3.34 -19.82
C LEU A 132 10.05 -2.69 -20.50
N ASP A 133 10.82 -1.94 -19.72
CA ASP A 133 12.15 -1.50 -20.18
C ASP A 133 13.06 -2.74 -20.32
N PRO A 134 13.54 -3.04 -21.55
CA PRO A 134 14.41 -4.19 -21.79
C PRO A 134 15.71 -4.15 -20.98
N ALA A 135 16.17 -2.96 -20.60
CA ALA A 135 17.39 -2.79 -19.81
C ALA A 135 17.17 -3.12 -18.32
N ALA A 136 15.94 -3.01 -17.84
CA ALA A 136 15.60 -3.21 -16.43
C ALA A 136 15.03 -4.61 -16.13
N SER A 137 14.69 -5.40 -17.17
CA SER A 137 14.02 -6.68 -16.97
C SER A 137 14.69 -7.81 -17.75
N PRO A 138 15.12 -8.90 -17.06
CA PRO A 138 15.72 -10.05 -17.73
C PRO A 138 14.68 -10.83 -18.56
N ASN A 139 15.14 -11.50 -19.61
CA ASN A 139 14.29 -12.42 -20.37
C ASN A 139 13.94 -13.66 -19.55
N GLY A 140 12.76 -14.20 -19.76
CA GLY A 140 12.25 -15.40 -19.10
C GLY A 140 11.09 -15.11 -18.15
N VAL A 141 10.92 -15.96 -17.14
CA VAL A 141 9.85 -15.78 -16.15
C VAL A 141 10.23 -14.67 -15.17
N VAL A 142 9.45 -13.62 -15.14
CA VAL A 142 9.66 -12.45 -14.29
C VAL A 142 8.42 -12.24 -13.41
N ARG A 143 8.66 -11.81 -12.18
CA ARG A 143 7.61 -11.35 -11.27
C ARG A 143 7.57 -9.83 -11.31
N VAL A 144 6.37 -9.29 -11.48
CA VAL A 144 6.14 -7.86 -11.54
C VAL A 144 4.99 -7.46 -10.61
N ASP A 145 5.03 -6.26 -10.11
CA ASP A 145 3.97 -5.66 -9.30
C ASP A 145 3.26 -4.59 -10.12
N VAL A 146 1.99 -4.82 -10.44
CA VAL A 146 1.15 -3.84 -11.14
C VAL A 146 0.48 -2.94 -10.11
N VAL A 147 0.71 -1.65 -10.21
CA VAL A 147 0.15 -0.65 -9.29
C VAL A 147 -1.28 -0.33 -9.72
N LEU A 148 -2.26 -0.80 -8.94
CA LEU A 148 -3.69 -0.59 -9.21
C LEU A 148 -4.16 0.79 -8.78
N ALA A 149 -3.67 1.25 -7.63
CA ALA A 149 -4.04 2.54 -7.08
C ALA A 149 -2.90 3.10 -6.21
N GLU A 150 -2.75 4.38 -6.28
CA GLU A 150 -1.85 5.14 -5.43
C GLU A 150 -2.69 6.16 -4.66
N MET A 151 -2.74 6.02 -3.33
CA MET A 151 -3.55 6.88 -2.47
C MET A 151 -2.67 7.52 -1.39
N ARG A 152 -2.98 8.74 -1.05
CA ARG A 152 -2.34 9.39 0.11
C ARG A 152 -3.14 9.06 1.37
N PRO A 153 -2.48 8.81 2.52
CA PRO A 153 -3.17 8.59 3.79
C PRO A 153 -4.15 9.70 4.14
N PHE A 154 -3.85 10.93 3.75
CA PHE A 154 -4.70 12.10 3.94
C PHE A 154 -6.05 11.96 3.20
N ASP A 155 -6.03 11.48 1.96
CA ASP A 155 -7.24 11.31 1.12
C ASP A 155 -8.16 10.22 1.68
N LEU A 156 -7.59 9.23 2.39
CA LEU A 156 -8.36 8.18 3.08
C LEU A 156 -9.12 8.69 4.32
N LEU A 157 -8.63 9.77 4.95
CA LEU A 157 -9.21 10.32 6.18
C LEU A 157 -10.20 11.46 5.91
N PHE A 158 -10.03 12.18 4.81
CA PHE A 158 -10.74 13.43 4.53
C PHE A 158 -11.35 13.51 3.12
N GLY A 159 -11.22 12.43 2.28
CA GLY A 159 -11.75 12.33 0.92
C GLY A 159 -13.21 11.84 0.81
#